data_75a76b18f870387f925f91b672a06955
#
_entry.id   75a76b18f870387f925f91b672a06955
#
_cell.length_a   1.000
_cell.length_b   1.000
_cell.length_c   1.000
_cell.angle_alpha   90.00
_cell.angle_beta   90.00
_cell.angle_gamma   90.00
#
_symmetry.space_group_name_H-M   'P 1'
#
loop_
_entity.id
_entity.type
_entity.pdbx_description
1 polymer ?
#
loop_
_entity_poly.entity_id
_entity_poly.type
_entity_poly.pdbx_seq_one_letter_code
_entity_poly.pdbx_strand_id
1 'polypeptide(L)'
;ESAMSIASFAGEDPCAGVADPELLCRDFRDLKLLYPGFDSPDQAADIAVKLDKLGMEHKGGDIKGSDGSYATASIYTGCFADSNGFCHASSSSYCSAGLTLLGERGGAMERGSGFTVSRRIDGLWEPERIAKEALSNTLGKLGPKRVRTGPMNVVFSKGAVQGLIGTLAGAISGGALFRRTSFLCDALGKEIMPSY
;
A
#
# COMPACT_ATOMS: atom_id res chain seq x y z
N GLU A 1 -2.95 -26.32 -21.19
CA GLU A 1 -3.45 -27.68 -20.88
C GLU A 1 -3.83 -27.82 -19.41
N SER A 2 -2.93 -27.51 -18.44
CA SER A 2 -3.23 -27.65 -17.00
C SER A 2 -4.43 -26.84 -16.54
N ALA A 3 -4.61 -25.60 -17.01
CA ALA A 3 -5.75 -24.76 -16.67
C ALA A 3 -7.08 -25.32 -17.18
N MET A 4 -7.09 -25.90 -18.37
CA MET A 4 -8.26 -26.58 -18.94
C MET A 4 -8.62 -27.83 -18.14
N SER A 5 -7.62 -28.60 -17.72
CA SER A 5 -7.83 -29.77 -16.86
C SER A 5 -8.42 -29.37 -15.51
N ILE A 6 -7.89 -28.31 -14.87
CA ILE A 6 -8.43 -27.80 -13.60
C ILE A 6 -9.87 -27.32 -13.77
N ALA A 7 -10.16 -26.61 -14.85
CA ALA A 7 -11.51 -26.09 -15.13
C ALA A 7 -12.55 -27.20 -15.25
N SER A 8 -12.17 -28.40 -15.75
CA SER A 8 -13.09 -29.53 -15.87
C SER A 8 -13.52 -30.13 -14.52
N PHE A 9 -12.79 -29.86 -13.45
CA PHE A 9 -13.12 -30.31 -12.09
C PHE A 9 -13.72 -29.19 -11.21
N ALA A 10 -13.68 -27.95 -11.69
CA ALA A 10 -14.27 -26.82 -10.96
C ALA A 10 -15.81 -26.91 -11.04
N GLY A 11 -16.48 -26.62 -9.93
CA GLY A 11 -17.93 -26.47 -9.93
C GLY A 11 -18.35 -25.25 -10.77
N GLU A 12 -19.52 -25.31 -11.37
CA GLU A 12 -20.08 -24.17 -12.10
C GLU A 12 -20.39 -23.01 -11.14
N ASP A 13 -19.88 -21.83 -11.48
CA ASP A 13 -20.24 -20.57 -10.83
C ASP A 13 -20.97 -19.70 -11.86
N PRO A 14 -22.28 -19.49 -11.71
CA PRO A 14 -23.09 -18.74 -12.70
C PRO A 14 -22.67 -17.25 -12.77
N CYS A 15 -21.90 -16.77 -11.81
CA CYS A 15 -21.37 -15.40 -11.78
C CYS A 15 -19.93 -15.30 -12.28
N ALA A 16 -19.28 -16.42 -12.59
CA ALA A 16 -17.95 -16.44 -13.17
C ALA A 16 -18.06 -16.39 -14.70
N GLY A 17 -17.46 -15.36 -15.28
CA GLY A 17 -17.48 -15.21 -16.73
C GLY A 17 -16.75 -13.95 -17.17
N VAL A 18 -16.67 -13.77 -18.48
CA VAL A 18 -16.18 -12.54 -19.09
C VAL A 18 -17.34 -11.55 -19.26
N ALA A 19 -17.00 -10.24 -19.32
CA ALA A 19 -18.01 -9.21 -19.52
C ALA A 19 -18.74 -9.36 -20.86
N ASP A 20 -20.02 -9.02 -20.89
CA ASP A 20 -20.78 -8.99 -22.13
C ASP A 20 -20.12 -8.06 -23.16
N PRO A 21 -20.16 -8.41 -24.47
CA PRO A 21 -19.47 -7.63 -25.51
C PRO A 21 -19.86 -6.15 -25.56
N GLU A 22 -21.10 -5.82 -25.20
CA GLU A 22 -21.63 -4.46 -25.14
C GLU A 22 -21.11 -3.64 -23.95
N LEU A 23 -20.63 -4.31 -22.91
CA LEU A 23 -20.03 -3.68 -21.72
C LEU A 23 -18.52 -3.48 -21.85
N LEU A 24 -17.90 -4.02 -22.92
CA LEU A 24 -16.47 -3.91 -23.12
C LEU A 24 -16.06 -2.45 -23.41
N CYS A 25 -15.04 -1.97 -22.70
CA CYS A 25 -14.45 -0.67 -22.98
C CYS A 25 -13.83 -0.65 -24.39
N ARG A 26 -14.17 0.33 -25.20
CA ARG A 26 -13.63 0.53 -26.57
C ARG A 26 -12.82 1.81 -26.70
N ASP A 27 -12.92 2.72 -25.74
CA ASP A 27 -12.20 3.98 -25.71
C ASP A 27 -11.18 3.95 -24.54
N PHE A 28 -9.92 3.75 -24.89
CA PHE A 28 -8.82 3.65 -23.92
C PHE A 28 -8.12 5.01 -23.81
N ARG A 29 -8.44 5.71 -22.73
CA ARG A 29 -7.79 6.99 -22.42
C ARG A 29 -6.38 6.75 -21.88
N ASP A 30 -5.42 7.54 -22.36
CA ASP A 30 -4.09 7.58 -21.74
C ASP A 30 -4.18 8.26 -20.37
N LEU A 31 -4.09 7.44 -19.32
CA LEU A 31 -4.17 7.89 -17.92
C LEU A 31 -2.85 8.48 -17.40
N LYS A 32 -1.81 8.60 -18.22
CA LYS A 32 -0.49 9.13 -17.86
C LYS A 32 0.09 8.42 -16.62
N LEU A 33 0.10 7.11 -16.65
CA LEU A 33 0.54 6.29 -15.51
C LEU A 33 1.99 5.83 -15.62
N LEU A 34 2.62 5.99 -16.78
CA LEU A 34 3.98 5.52 -17.06
C LEU A 34 4.97 6.69 -17.09
N TYR A 35 5.99 6.59 -16.27
CA TYR A 35 7.10 7.53 -16.19
C TYR A 35 8.42 6.77 -16.13
N PRO A 36 9.56 7.41 -16.53
CA PRO A 36 10.88 6.81 -16.40
C PRO A 36 11.19 6.41 -14.95
N GLY A 37 11.90 5.30 -14.81
CA GLY A 37 12.53 4.88 -13.55
C GLY A 37 13.85 5.61 -13.30
N PHE A 38 14.67 5.05 -12.41
CA PHE A 38 16.05 5.49 -12.23
C PHE A 38 16.87 5.21 -13.50
N ASP A 39 17.79 6.10 -13.81
CA ASP A 39 18.69 5.95 -14.98
C ASP A 39 19.64 4.77 -14.82
N SER A 40 19.98 4.44 -13.57
CA SER A 40 20.82 3.30 -13.22
C SER A 40 20.48 2.76 -11.83
N PRO A 41 20.84 1.50 -11.51
CA PRO A 41 20.78 0.99 -10.15
C PRO A 41 21.59 1.81 -9.14
N ASP A 42 22.67 2.43 -9.56
CA ASP A 42 23.52 3.26 -8.71
C ASP A 42 22.79 4.50 -8.20
N GLN A 43 21.95 5.12 -9.05
CA GLN A 43 21.12 6.26 -8.61
C GLN A 43 20.16 5.87 -7.47
N ALA A 44 19.57 4.69 -7.53
CA ALA A 44 18.74 4.17 -6.43
C ALA A 44 19.57 3.87 -5.18
N ALA A 45 20.76 3.28 -5.37
CA ALA A 45 21.68 2.99 -4.29
C ALA A 45 22.16 4.26 -3.58
N ASP A 46 22.46 5.31 -4.33
CA ASP A 46 22.88 6.61 -3.77
C ASP A 46 21.81 7.22 -2.87
N ILE A 47 20.54 7.14 -3.28
CA ILE A 47 19.40 7.60 -2.46
C ILE A 47 19.30 6.76 -1.18
N ALA A 48 19.39 5.44 -1.28
CA ALA A 48 19.33 4.55 -0.13
C ALA A 48 20.49 4.82 0.84
N VAL A 49 21.72 4.94 0.33
CA VAL A 49 22.91 5.26 1.14
C VAL A 49 22.78 6.64 1.80
N LYS A 50 22.25 7.64 1.09
CA LYS A 50 21.98 8.97 1.66
C LYS A 50 20.97 8.88 2.80
N LEU A 51 19.89 8.13 2.62
CA LEU A 51 18.88 7.93 3.65
C LEU A 51 19.46 7.26 4.90
N ASP A 52 20.28 6.22 4.72
CA ASP A 52 20.92 5.53 5.83
C ASP A 52 21.86 6.45 6.60
N LYS A 53 22.69 7.23 5.90
CA LYS A 53 23.58 8.24 6.51
C LYS A 53 22.78 9.24 7.33
N LEU A 54 21.72 9.82 6.79
CA LEU A 54 20.85 10.75 7.51
C LEU A 54 20.22 10.10 8.75
N GLY A 55 19.83 8.83 8.64
CA GLY A 55 19.33 8.06 9.78
C GLY A 55 20.39 7.86 10.86
N MET A 56 21.63 7.56 10.46
CA MET A 56 22.74 7.35 11.36
C MET A 56 23.24 8.63 12.05
N GLU A 57 23.01 9.81 11.47
CA GLU A 57 23.28 11.10 12.14
C GLU A 57 22.46 11.27 13.44
N HIS A 58 21.31 10.60 13.54
CA HIS A 58 20.47 10.58 14.73
C HIS A 58 20.84 9.51 15.76
N LYS A 59 21.90 8.71 15.50
CA LYS A 59 22.35 7.69 16.43
C LYS A 59 22.85 8.32 17.72
N GLY A 60 22.24 7.91 18.81
CA GLY A 60 22.54 8.41 20.17
C GLY A 60 21.26 8.50 20.98
N GLY A 61 21.39 8.56 22.30
CA GLY A 61 20.22 8.55 23.19
C GLY A 61 19.31 7.35 22.95
N ASP A 62 18.09 7.63 22.57
CA ASP A 62 17.08 6.60 22.31
C ASP A 62 17.22 5.93 20.93
N ILE A 63 17.92 6.53 19.96
CA ILE A 63 18.11 5.95 18.62
C ILE A 63 19.37 5.09 18.60
N LYS A 64 19.22 3.80 18.30
CA LYS A 64 20.31 2.82 18.30
C LYS A 64 20.95 2.66 16.92
N GLY A 65 20.21 2.90 15.86
CA GLY A 65 20.72 2.83 14.50
C GLY A 65 19.63 2.75 13.42
N SER A 66 20.08 2.47 12.22
CA SER A 66 19.23 2.14 11.08
C SER A 66 18.97 0.64 11.02
N ASP A 67 17.75 0.27 10.72
CA ASP A 67 17.33 -1.11 10.39
C ASP A 67 17.32 -1.34 8.86
N GLY A 68 17.64 -0.31 8.10
CA GLY A 68 17.81 -0.31 6.66
C GLY A 68 17.05 0.80 5.94
N SER A 69 17.52 1.03 4.74
CA SER A 69 16.95 2.01 3.81
C SER A 69 16.80 1.39 2.42
N TYR A 70 15.96 1.97 1.60
CA TYR A 70 15.77 1.51 0.23
C TYR A 70 15.33 2.63 -0.69
N ALA A 71 15.60 2.46 -1.97
CA ALA A 71 14.95 3.18 -3.06
C ALA A 71 14.67 2.21 -4.21
N THR A 72 13.48 2.27 -4.76
CA THR A 72 13.05 1.37 -5.85
C THR A 72 12.28 2.12 -6.91
N ALA A 73 12.42 1.68 -8.14
CA ALA A 73 11.54 2.05 -9.24
C ALA A 73 11.18 0.79 -10.03
N SER A 74 9.91 0.67 -10.37
CA SER A 74 9.37 -0.48 -11.11
C SER A 74 8.42 -0.01 -12.19
N ILE A 75 8.44 -0.70 -13.32
CA ILE A 75 7.46 -0.56 -14.39
C ILE A 75 6.66 -1.86 -14.44
N TYR A 76 5.37 -1.74 -14.33
CA TYR A 76 4.42 -2.84 -14.46
C TYR A 76 3.72 -2.72 -15.81
N THR A 77 3.81 -3.77 -16.61
CA THR A 77 3.04 -3.91 -17.85
C THR A 77 2.16 -5.14 -17.75
N GLY A 78 0.87 -4.95 -17.96
CA GLY A 78 -0.12 -6.02 -17.97
C GLY A 78 -0.94 -5.96 -19.26
N CYS A 79 -1.35 -7.14 -19.73
CA CYS A 79 -2.30 -7.28 -20.81
C CYS A 79 -3.46 -8.15 -20.32
N PHE A 80 -4.68 -7.68 -20.50
CA PHE A 80 -5.88 -8.46 -20.29
C PHE A 80 -6.53 -8.75 -21.65
N ALA A 81 -6.89 -10.00 -21.88
CA ALA A 81 -7.62 -10.43 -23.06
C ALA A 81 -8.70 -11.46 -22.66
N ASP A 82 -9.80 -11.45 -23.38
CA ASP A 82 -10.90 -12.38 -23.17
C ASP A 82 -11.46 -12.98 -24.48
N SER A 83 -12.34 -13.97 -24.34
CA SER A 83 -12.94 -14.66 -25.47
C SER A 83 -13.97 -13.81 -26.25
N ASN A 84 -14.43 -12.68 -25.69
CA ASN A 84 -15.33 -11.74 -26.36
C ASN A 84 -14.57 -10.70 -27.22
N GLY A 85 -13.27 -10.92 -27.41
CA GLY A 85 -12.40 -10.12 -28.26
C GLY A 85 -11.87 -8.85 -27.60
N PHE A 86 -11.95 -8.74 -26.28
CA PHE A 86 -11.24 -7.70 -25.58
C PHE A 86 -9.75 -8.05 -25.54
N CYS A 87 -8.90 -7.08 -25.82
CA CYS A 87 -7.46 -7.18 -25.63
C CYS A 87 -6.90 -5.78 -25.40
N HIS A 88 -6.40 -5.53 -24.21
CA HIS A 88 -5.77 -4.24 -23.89
C HIS A 88 -4.57 -4.42 -22.98
N ALA A 89 -3.48 -3.74 -23.34
CA ALA A 89 -2.27 -3.66 -22.54
C ALA A 89 -2.15 -2.28 -21.90
N SER A 90 -1.73 -2.24 -20.65
CA SER A 90 -1.44 -1.00 -19.94
C SER A 90 -0.13 -1.09 -19.18
N SER A 91 0.54 0.04 -19.03
CA SER A 91 1.78 0.14 -18.27
C SER A 91 1.65 1.24 -17.22
N SER A 92 2.30 1.02 -16.09
CA SER A 92 2.39 2.03 -15.03
C SER A 92 3.72 1.94 -14.32
N SER A 93 4.20 3.08 -13.80
CA SER A 93 5.38 3.16 -12.97
C SER A 93 5.03 3.26 -11.49
N TYR A 94 5.96 2.83 -10.67
CA TYR A 94 5.91 2.91 -9.23
C TYR A 94 7.31 3.17 -8.69
N CYS A 95 7.48 4.24 -7.94
CA CYS A 95 8.73 4.58 -7.26
C CYS A 95 8.48 4.68 -5.77
N SER A 96 9.41 4.21 -4.97
CA SER A 96 9.37 4.39 -3.53
C SER A 96 10.76 4.50 -2.93
N ALA A 97 10.85 5.23 -1.81
CA ALA A 97 12.05 5.31 -1.00
C ALA A 97 11.66 5.34 0.48
N GLY A 98 12.48 4.76 1.34
CA GLY A 98 12.19 4.70 2.76
C GLY A 98 13.39 4.38 3.62
N LEU A 99 13.25 4.69 4.90
CA LEU A 99 14.21 4.44 5.96
C LEU A 99 13.48 3.92 7.19
N THR A 100 14.04 2.92 7.84
CA THR A 100 13.57 2.43 9.14
C THR A 100 14.66 2.64 10.18
N LEU A 101 14.28 3.27 11.29
CA LEU A 101 15.16 3.46 12.44
C LEU A 101 14.78 2.54 13.58
N LEU A 102 15.79 2.16 14.35
CA LEU A 102 15.66 1.37 15.56
C LEU A 102 15.86 2.27 16.77
N GLY A 103 14.89 2.30 17.66
CA GLY A 103 14.93 3.01 18.93
C GLY A 103 14.81 2.07 20.12
N GLU A 104 15.34 2.48 21.27
CA GLU A 104 15.26 1.74 22.54
C GLU A 104 15.11 2.70 23.70
N ARG A 105 14.18 2.42 24.60
CA ARG A 105 14.00 3.12 25.86
C ARG A 105 13.56 2.14 26.96
N GLY A 106 14.30 2.12 28.08
CA GLY A 106 13.97 1.25 29.20
C GLY A 106 13.99 -0.24 28.86
N GLY A 107 14.85 -0.68 27.93
CA GLY A 107 14.94 -2.07 27.49
C GLY A 107 13.89 -2.49 26.44
N ALA A 108 12.95 -1.63 26.09
CA ALA A 108 11.98 -1.88 25.04
C ALA A 108 12.47 -1.28 23.72
N MET A 109 12.54 -2.10 22.68
CA MET A 109 12.96 -1.71 21.33
C MET A 109 11.75 -1.50 20.43
N GLU A 110 11.79 -0.45 19.61
CA GLU A 110 10.75 -0.11 18.66
C GLU A 110 11.35 0.28 17.30
N ARG A 111 10.59 0.04 16.25
CA ARG A 111 10.92 0.47 14.88
C ARG A 111 9.97 1.55 14.41
N GLY A 112 10.51 2.57 13.77
CA GLY A 112 9.73 3.59 13.10
C GLY A 112 10.26 3.83 11.70
N SER A 113 9.36 3.97 10.75
CA SER A 113 9.73 4.17 9.34
C SER A 113 9.19 5.50 8.83
N GLY A 114 9.97 6.12 7.94
CA GLY A 114 9.51 7.16 7.03
C GLY A 114 9.61 6.64 5.61
N PHE A 115 8.63 6.91 4.78
CA PHE A 115 8.66 6.48 3.39
C PHE A 115 7.81 7.36 2.50
N THR A 116 8.09 7.30 1.22
CA THR A 116 7.35 8.01 0.17
C THR A 116 7.10 7.10 -1.02
N VAL A 117 5.99 7.35 -1.69
CA VAL A 117 5.58 6.62 -2.89
C VAL A 117 5.13 7.61 -3.94
N SER A 118 5.54 7.39 -5.18
CA SER A 118 5.12 8.19 -6.32
C SER A 118 5.13 7.35 -7.60
N ARG A 119 4.50 7.83 -8.66
CA ARG A 119 4.71 7.29 -10.01
C ARG A 119 5.98 7.83 -10.67
N ARG A 120 6.51 8.92 -10.16
CA ARG A 120 7.65 9.65 -10.70
C ARG A 120 8.73 9.77 -9.64
N ILE A 121 10.00 9.73 -10.05
CA ILE A 121 11.14 9.89 -9.13
C ILE A 121 11.13 11.28 -8.51
N ASP A 122 10.86 12.32 -9.32
CA ASP A 122 10.77 13.71 -8.86
C ASP A 122 9.54 14.01 -7.97
N GLY A 123 8.64 13.05 -7.82
CA GLY A 123 7.52 13.10 -6.87
C GLY A 123 7.82 12.44 -5.53
N LEU A 124 8.98 11.81 -5.38
CA LEU A 124 9.43 11.30 -4.08
C LEU A 124 9.80 12.46 -3.16
N TRP A 125 9.62 12.26 -1.86
CA TRP A 125 10.08 13.26 -0.89
C TRP A 125 11.60 13.29 -0.82
N GLU A 126 12.11 14.46 -0.47
CA GLU A 126 13.53 14.62 -0.19
C GLU A 126 13.97 13.68 0.95
N PRO A 127 15.18 13.10 0.87
CA PRO A 127 15.69 12.17 1.87
C PRO A 127 15.63 12.70 3.29
N GLU A 128 15.87 14.00 3.50
CA GLU A 128 15.82 14.67 4.80
C GLU A 128 14.43 14.61 5.42
N ARG A 129 13.39 14.74 4.61
CA ARG A 129 11.99 14.61 5.06
C ARG A 129 11.66 13.19 5.47
N ILE A 130 12.12 12.20 4.70
CA ILE A 130 11.93 10.77 4.99
C ILE A 130 12.62 10.41 6.31
N ALA A 131 13.86 10.84 6.49
CA ALA A 131 14.63 10.61 7.71
C ALA A 131 13.98 11.25 8.93
N LYS A 132 13.48 12.48 8.81
CA LYS A 132 12.74 13.18 9.87
C LYS A 132 11.45 12.46 10.25
N GLU A 133 10.73 11.92 9.27
CA GLU A 133 9.50 11.14 9.54
C GLU A 133 9.84 9.82 10.23
N ALA A 134 10.88 9.11 9.78
CA ALA A 134 11.36 7.90 10.43
C ALA A 134 11.74 8.15 11.90
N LEU A 135 12.49 9.22 12.15
CA LEU A 135 12.88 9.63 13.51
C LEU A 135 11.65 9.92 14.38
N SER A 136 10.74 10.75 13.91
CA SER A 136 9.52 11.10 14.63
C SER A 136 8.67 9.87 14.97
N ASN A 137 8.51 8.97 13.98
CA ASN A 137 7.73 7.75 14.15
C ASN A 137 8.40 6.76 15.11
N THR A 138 9.73 6.71 15.15
CA THR A 138 10.48 5.87 16.09
C THR A 138 10.34 6.41 17.51
N LEU A 139 10.65 7.68 17.71
CA LEU A 139 10.59 8.31 19.05
C LEU A 139 9.17 8.31 19.63
N GLY A 140 8.16 8.50 18.78
CA GLY A 140 6.75 8.49 19.17
C GLY A 140 6.23 7.14 19.68
N LYS A 141 6.91 6.04 19.34
CA LYS A 141 6.56 4.69 19.82
C LYS A 141 7.26 4.30 21.12
N LEU A 142 8.32 5.00 21.50
CA LEU A 142 9.13 4.66 22.67
C LEU A 142 8.41 4.99 23.98
N GLY A 143 8.50 4.06 24.93
CA GLY A 143 7.91 4.20 26.25
C GLY A 143 6.37 4.13 26.24
N PRO A 144 5.77 3.12 25.62
CA PRO A 144 4.32 2.97 25.59
C PRO A 144 3.76 2.79 27.00
N LYS A 145 2.58 3.35 27.24
CA LYS A 145 1.86 3.21 28.52
C LYS A 145 0.56 2.45 28.30
N ARG A 146 0.20 1.60 29.24
CA ARG A 146 -1.13 0.98 29.24
C ARG A 146 -2.19 2.03 29.53
N VAL A 147 -3.19 2.08 28.68
CA VAL A 147 -4.40 2.88 28.92
C VAL A 147 -5.45 2.02 29.64
N ARG A 148 -6.35 2.66 30.39
CA ARG A 148 -7.45 1.95 31.05
C ARG A 148 -8.41 1.38 30.03
N THR A 149 -8.90 0.17 30.26
CA THR A 149 -9.98 -0.41 29.46
C THR A 149 -11.28 0.35 29.75
N GLY A 150 -11.96 0.79 28.72
CA GLY A 150 -13.23 1.51 28.82
C GLY A 150 -13.54 2.35 27.61
N PRO A 151 -14.71 2.98 27.56
CA PRO A 151 -15.06 3.94 26.51
C PRO A 151 -14.09 5.12 26.52
N MET A 152 -13.62 5.52 25.34
CA MET A 152 -12.76 6.68 25.16
C MET A 152 -12.87 7.25 23.76
N ASN A 153 -12.59 8.53 23.62
CA ASN A 153 -12.47 9.17 22.31
C ASN A 153 -11.15 8.72 21.65
N VAL A 154 -11.23 8.33 20.38
CA VAL A 154 -10.08 7.85 19.61
C VAL A 154 -9.88 8.74 18.39
N VAL A 155 -8.66 9.23 18.22
CA VAL A 155 -8.23 9.94 17.02
C VAL A 155 -7.34 9.00 16.22
N PHE A 156 -7.77 8.66 15.00
CA PHE A 156 -6.99 7.82 14.11
C PHE A 156 -6.02 8.66 13.29
N SER A 157 -4.76 8.26 13.26
CA SER A 157 -3.78 8.86 12.34
C SER A 157 -4.15 8.55 10.88
N LYS A 158 -3.61 9.34 9.94
CA LYS A 158 -3.81 9.10 8.49
C LYS A 158 -3.47 7.66 8.05
N GLY A 159 -2.42 7.07 8.62
CA GLY A 159 -2.02 5.70 8.31
C GLY A 159 -3.01 4.66 8.86
N ALA A 160 -3.54 4.88 10.06
CA ALA A 160 -4.53 4.00 10.66
C ALA A 160 -5.88 4.06 9.92
N VAL A 161 -6.29 5.26 9.46
CA VAL A 161 -7.52 5.45 8.68
C VAL A 161 -7.47 4.69 7.35
N GLN A 162 -6.32 4.57 6.70
CA GLN A 162 -6.18 3.77 5.48
C GLN A 162 -6.61 2.31 5.69
N GLY A 163 -6.26 1.72 6.84
CA GLY A 163 -6.68 0.37 7.18
C GLY A 163 -8.20 0.25 7.35
N LEU A 164 -8.83 1.23 7.99
CA LEU A 164 -10.28 1.27 8.15
C LEU A 164 -11.01 1.40 6.81
N ILE A 165 -10.56 2.32 5.95
CA ILE A 165 -11.11 2.50 4.60
C ILE A 165 -10.89 1.23 3.77
N GLY A 166 -9.72 0.62 3.85
CA GLY A 166 -9.43 -0.65 3.16
C GLY A 166 -10.36 -1.78 3.59
N THR A 167 -10.62 -1.89 4.89
CA THR A 167 -11.59 -2.87 5.43
C THR A 167 -13.00 -2.60 4.90
N LEU A 168 -13.45 -1.35 4.90
CA LEU A 168 -14.75 -0.98 4.34
C LEU A 168 -14.83 -1.31 2.84
N ALA A 169 -13.81 -0.91 2.07
CA ALA A 169 -13.75 -1.20 0.64
C ALA A 169 -13.79 -2.72 0.35
N GLY A 170 -13.09 -3.52 1.15
CA GLY A 170 -13.18 -4.97 1.08
C GLY A 170 -14.58 -5.50 1.40
N ALA A 171 -15.21 -4.97 2.44
CA ALA A 171 -16.54 -5.40 2.88
C ALA A 171 -17.66 -5.09 1.88
N ILE A 172 -17.56 -3.99 1.12
CA ILE A 172 -18.53 -3.63 0.07
C ILE A 172 -18.20 -4.23 -1.30
N SER A 173 -17.12 -5.00 -1.42
CA SER A 173 -16.77 -5.62 -2.69
C SER A 173 -17.83 -6.61 -3.14
N GLY A 174 -18.15 -6.62 -4.44
CA GLY A 174 -19.18 -7.52 -5.00
C GLY A 174 -18.91 -8.98 -4.68
N GLY A 175 -17.64 -9.43 -4.75
CA GLY A 175 -17.26 -10.80 -4.41
C GLY A 175 -17.48 -11.16 -2.93
N ALA A 176 -17.26 -10.23 -1.99
CA ALA A 176 -17.53 -10.47 -0.57
C ALA A 176 -19.03 -10.53 -0.28
N LEU A 177 -19.82 -9.64 -0.89
CA LEU A 177 -21.28 -9.62 -0.74
C LEU A 177 -21.91 -10.86 -1.37
N PHE A 178 -21.49 -11.25 -2.57
CA PHE A 178 -22.00 -12.43 -3.27
C PHE A 178 -21.74 -13.71 -2.45
N ARG A 179 -20.52 -13.91 -1.97
CA ARG A 179 -20.17 -15.07 -1.15
C ARG A 179 -20.68 -15.00 0.29
N ARG A 180 -21.39 -13.93 0.65
CA ARG A 180 -21.90 -13.67 2.01
C ARG A 180 -20.80 -13.72 3.09
N THR A 181 -19.59 -13.28 2.75
CA THR A 181 -18.45 -13.21 3.66
C THR A 181 -18.28 -11.81 4.28
N SER A 182 -19.18 -10.89 3.96
CA SER A 182 -19.16 -9.52 4.49
C SER A 182 -20.19 -9.34 5.61
N PHE A 183 -19.83 -8.54 6.62
CA PHE A 183 -20.79 -8.06 7.63
C PHE A 183 -21.81 -7.03 7.07
N LEU A 184 -21.59 -6.55 5.84
CA LEU A 184 -22.47 -5.61 5.14
C LEU A 184 -23.44 -6.31 4.17
N CYS A 185 -23.56 -7.64 4.21
CA CYS A 185 -24.63 -8.32 3.50
C CYS A 185 -25.97 -7.75 3.94
N ASP A 186 -26.86 -7.46 2.99
CA ASP A 186 -28.19 -6.89 3.24
C ASP A 186 -28.19 -5.45 3.82
N ALA A 187 -27.06 -4.73 3.74
CA ALA A 187 -26.91 -3.35 4.21
C ALA A 187 -27.16 -2.29 3.13
N LEU A 188 -27.51 -2.69 1.90
CA LEU A 188 -27.76 -1.75 0.81
C LEU A 188 -28.91 -0.80 1.19
N GLY A 189 -28.66 0.51 1.10
CA GLY A 189 -29.61 1.56 1.48
C GLY A 189 -29.77 1.79 2.98
N LYS A 190 -29.01 1.09 3.82
CA LYS A 190 -29.01 1.29 5.27
C LYS A 190 -27.82 2.15 5.72
N GLU A 191 -28.00 2.83 6.84
CA GLU A 191 -26.91 3.52 7.52
C GLU A 191 -25.94 2.49 8.13
N ILE A 192 -24.66 2.59 7.80
CA ILE A 192 -23.61 1.66 8.25
C ILE A 192 -22.59 2.29 9.21
N MET A 193 -22.74 3.59 9.45
CA MET A 193 -21.93 4.34 10.43
C MET A 193 -22.88 5.19 11.27
N PRO A 194 -22.54 5.46 12.54
CA PRO A 194 -23.34 6.36 13.37
C PRO A 194 -23.43 7.75 12.74
N SER A 195 -24.63 8.31 12.72
CA SER A 195 -24.82 9.76 12.47
C SER A 195 -24.33 10.51 13.70
N TYR A 196 -23.58 11.58 13.48
CA TYR A 196 -23.14 12.49 14.55
C TYR A 196 -24.26 13.42 14.98
#